data_7fa7d828a98f18bf9b9086cf015651fa
#
_entry.id   7fa7d828a98f18bf9b9086cf015651fa
#
_cell.length_a   1.000
_cell.length_b   1.000
_cell.length_c   1.000
_cell.angle_alpha   90.00
_cell.angle_beta   90.00
_cell.angle_gamma   90.00
#
_symmetry.space_group_name_H-M   'P 1'
#
loop_
_entity.id
_entity.type
_entity.pdbx_description
1 polymer ?
#
loop_
_entity_poly.entity_id
_entity_poly.type
_entity_poly.pdbx_seq_one_letter_code
_entity_poly.pdbx_strand_id
1 'polypeptide(L)' 'MTIPDQEQGPQIVKTKHFPVKPMTAEEAVLQLELIGHDFFVFRSDDSGDVNVIYRRRSGGYGLIEPQV' A
#
# COMPACT_ATOMS: atom_id res chain seq x y z
N MET A 1 34.17 -2.57 -3.31
CA MET A 1 34.11 -2.20 -1.91
C MET A 1 32.70 -2.34 -1.37
N THR A 2 32.61 -2.85 -0.19
CA THR A 2 31.32 -3.02 0.44
C THR A 2 30.78 -1.66 0.87
N ILE A 3 29.51 -1.47 0.69
CA ILE A 3 28.84 -0.26 1.14
C ILE A 3 28.41 -0.49 2.57
N PRO A 4 28.99 0.22 3.52
CA PRO A 4 28.66 -0.01 4.93
C PRO A 4 27.18 0.20 5.24
N ASP A 5 26.53 1.08 4.50
CA ASP A 5 25.11 1.38 4.74
C ASP A 5 24.24 0.16 4.56
N GLN A 6 24.63 -0.75 3.68
CA GLN A 6 23.85 -1.97 3.47
C GLN A 6 23.85 -2.86 4.70
N GLU A 7 24.89 -2.76 5.52
CA GLU A 7 24.99 -3.56 6.72
C GLU A 7 24.34 -2.88 7.92
N GLN A 8 24.28 -1.55 7.90
CA GLN A 8 23.82 -0.79 9.06
C GLN A 8 22.47 -0.17 8.87
N GLY A 9 22.03 0.03 7.63
CA GLY A 9 20.76 0.62 7.32
C GLY A 9 19.63 -0.40 7.23
N PRO A 10 18.43 0.07 6.99
CA PRO A 10 17.30 -0.82 6.79
C PRO A 10 17.53 -1.72 5.58
N GLN A 11 17.11 -2.95 5.69
CA GLN A 11 17.26 -3.93 4.62
C GLN A 11 15.91 -4.40 4.15
N ILE A 12 15.78 -4.59 2.85
CA ILE A 12 14.57 -5.18 2.29
C ILE A 12 14.75 -6.69 2.35
N VAL A 13 14.09 -7.31 3.32
CA VAL A 13 14.23 -8.73 3.56
C VAL A 13 13.15 -9.55 2.85
N LYS A 14 12.17 -8.88 2.26
CA LYS A 14 11.07 -9.58 1.60
C LYS A 14 10.44 -8.67 0.57
N THR A 15 10.11 -9.24 -0.59
CA THR A 15 9.40 -8.53 -1.65
C THR A 15 8.18 -9.36 -2.03
N LYS A 16 7.04 -8.70 -2.19
CA LYS A 16 5.81 -9.34 -2.62
C LYS A 16 5.32 -8.72 -3.90
N HIS A 17 4.71 -9.55 -4.74
CA HIS A 17 4.09 -9.10 -5.97
C HIS A 17 2.61 -9.44 -5.94
N PHE A 18 1.79 -8.51 -6.37
CA PHE A 18 0.36 -8.76 -6.44
C PHE A 18 -0.25 -7.87 -7.53
N PRO A 19 -1.35 -8.32 -8.14
CA PRO A 19 -1.99 -7.53 -9.19
C PRO A 19 -2.67 -6.31 -8.58
N VAL A 20 -2.58 -5.19 -9.29
CA VAL A 20 -3.25 -3.95 -8.90
C VAL A 20 -4.47 -3.79 -9.80
N LYS A 21 -5.67 -4.00 -9.24
CA LYS A 21 -6.90 -3.99 -9.99
C LYS A 21 -7.66 -2.70 -9.77
N PRO A 22 -8.39 -2.22 -10.78
CA PRO A 22 -9.26 -1.05 -10.58
C PRO A 22 -10.37 -1.37 -9.61
N MET A 23 -10.60 -0.47 -8.68
CA MET A 23 -11.69 -0.61 -7.72
C MET A 23 -11.93 0.73 -7.03
N THR A 24 -13.04 0.81 -6.31
CA THR A 24 -13.34 1.99 -5.51
C THR A 24 -12.58 1.93 -4.19
N ALA A 25 -12.46 3.07 -3.52
CA ALA A 25 -11.83 3.10 -2.21
C ALA A 25 -12.58 2.23 -1.21
N GLU A 26 -13.90 2.17 -1.33
CA GLU A 26 -14.71 1.34 -0.44
C GLU A 26 -14.42 -0.14 -0.64
N GLU A 27 -14.29 -0.55 -1.90
CA GLU A 27 -13.90 -1.92 -2.18
C GLU A 27 -12.50 -2.23 -1.67
N ALA A 28 -11.60 -1.23 -1.75
CA ALA A 28 -10.25 -1.41 -1.25
C ALA A 28 -10.25 -1.62 0.26
N VAL A 29 -11.13 -0.91 0.99
CA VAL A 29 -11.26 -1.12 2.42
C VAL A 29 -11.70 -2.55 2.71
N LEU A 30 -12.67 -3.06 1.95
CA LEU A 30 -13.12 -4.43 2.14
C LEU A 30 -12.00 -5.43 1.88
N GLN A 31 -11.20 -5.19 0.85
CA GLN A 31 -10.07 -6.05 0.56
C GLN A 31 -9.05 -6.00 1.69
N LEU A 32 -8.78 -4.80 2.19
CA LEU A 32 -7.84 -4.63 3.29
C LEU A 32 -8.28 -5.43 4.52
N GLU A 33 -9.57 -5.36 4.84
CA GLU A 33 -10.10 -6.10 5.98
C GLU A 33 -10.02 -7.61 5.75
N LEU A 34 -10.28 -8.04 4.54
CA LEU A 34 -10.24 -9.46 4.20
C LEU A 34 -8.85 -10.06 4.35
N ILE A 35 -7.83 -9.35 3.90
CA ILE A 35 -6.47 -9.87 3.96
C ILE A 35 -5.80 -9.61 5.32
N GLY A 36 -6.39 -8.77 6.16
CA GLY A 36 -5.88 -8.51 7.49
C GLY A 36 -4.57 -7.72 7.51
N HIS A 37 -4.32 -6.92 6.48
CA HIS A 37 -3.13 -6.09 6.42
C HIS A 37 -3.40 -4.69 6.95
N ASP A 38 -2.35 -3.90 7.11
CA ASP A 38 -2.49 -2.53 7.56
C ASP A 38 -2.66 -1.56 6.41
N PHE A 39 -2.33 -1.97 5.21
CA PHE A 39 -2.50 -1.15 4.02
C PHE A 39 -2.78 -2.04 2.82
N PHE A 40 -3.32 -1.43 1.76
CA PHE A 40 -3.67 -2.13 0.54
C PHE A 40 -3.49 -1.17 -0.64
N VAL A 41 -2.76 -1.64 -1.66
CA VAL A 41 -2.51 -0.85 -2.87
C VAL A 41 -3.51 -1.26 -3.92
N PHE A 42 -4.15 -0.27 -4.55
CA PHE A 42 -5.14 -0.54 -5.58
C PHE A 42 -5.08 0.56 -6.64
N ARG A 43 -5.74 0.32 -7.75
CA ARG A 43 -5.89 1.33 -8.78
C ARG A 43 -7.28 1.93 -8.65
N SER A 44 -7.35 3.24 -8.52
CA SER A 44 -8.63 3.93 -8.43
C SER A 44 -9.38 3.78 -9.77
N ASP A 45 -10.62 3.31 -9.71
CA ASP A 45 -11.43 3.21 -10.92
C ASP A 45 -11.89 4.59 -11.39
N ASP A 46 -11.77 5.59 -10.53
CA ASP A 46 -12.15 6.95 -10.85
C ASP A 46 -11.04 7.69 -11.59
N SER A 47 -9.82 7.65 -11.06
CA SER A 47 -8.71 8.40 -11.65
C SER A 47 -7.80 7.53 -12.53
N GLY A 48 -7.84 6.23 -12.34
CA GLY A 48 -6.92 5.33 -13.03
C GLY A 48 -5.55 5.27 -12.40
N ASP A 49 -5.31 6.02 -11.33
CA ASP A 49 -4.01 6.07 -10.67
C ASP A 49 -3.94 5.07 -9.55
N VAL A 50 -2.71 4.69 -9.20
CA VAL A 50 -2.47 3.81 -8.08
C VAL A 50 -2.64 4.61 -6.78
N ASN A 51 -3.45 4.08 -5.89
CA ASN A 51 -3.71 4.68 -4.58
C ASN A 51 -3.40 3.67 -3.50
N VAL A 52 -3.26 4.16 -2.27
CA VAL A 52 -3.02 3.30 -1.12
C VAL A 52 -4.06 3.63 -0.06
N ILE A 53 -4.76 2.59 0.41
CA ILE A 53 -5.64 2.71 1.56
C ILE A 53 -4.91 2.11 2.77
N TYR A 54 -5.03 2.75 3.93
CA TYR A 54 -4.34 2.25 5.11
C TYR A 54 -5.21 2.44 6.34
N ARG A 55 -4.92 1.63 7.34
CA ARG A 55 -5.66 1.67 8.60
C ARG A 55 -5.00 2.68 9.52
N ARG A 56 -5.78 3.60 10.04
CA ARG A 56 -5.28 4.62 10.94
C ARG A 56 -5.28 4.11 12.36
N ARG A 57 -4.29 4.53 13.13
CA ARG A 57 -4.21 4.13 14.53
C ARG A 57 -5.36 4.68 15.35
N SER A 58 -5.81 5.87 15.02
CA SER A 58 -6.90 6.54 15.75
C SER A 58 -8.27 6.07 15.32
N GLY A 59 -8.33 5.13 14.38
CA GLY A 59 -9.58 4.63 13.86
C GLY A 59 -9.82 5.13 12.45
N GLY A 60 -10.64 4.38 11.71
CA GLY A 60 -10.93 4.72 10.33
C GLY A 60 -9.77 4.39 9.40
N TYR A 61 -9.85 4.92 8.20
CA TYR A 61 -8.90 4.62 7.14
C TYR A 61 -8.39 5.91 6.51
N GLY A 62 -7.18 5.85 5.99
CA GLY A 62 -6.61 6.96 5.25
C GLY A 62 -6.39 6.55 3.81
N LEU A 63 -6.43 7.53 2.92
CA LEU A 63 -6.22 7.31 1.49
C LEU A 63 -5.02 8.15 1.06
N ILE A 64 -4.08 7.49 0.40
CA ILE A 64 -2.93 8.16 -0.19
C ILE A 64 -3.13 8.18 -1.69
N GLU A 65 -3.21 9.39 -2.24
CA GLU A 65 -3.36 9.59 -3.67
C GLU A 65 -2.06 10.20 -4.17
N PRO A 66 -1.20 9.41 -4.81
CA PRO A 66 0.06 9.94 -5.31
C PRO A 66 -0.19 11.05 -6.34
N GLN A 67 0.63 12.08 -6.27
CA GLN A 67 0.59 13.16 -7.24
C GLN A 67 1.87 13.14 -8.04
N VAL A 68 1.73 13.29 -9.34
CA VAL A 68 2.85 13.24 -10.27
C VAL A 68 3.19 14.62 -10.78
#